data_f6b9317501d053429bfa02c3d3e99495
#
_entry.id   f6b9317501d053429bfa02c3d3e99495
#
_cell.length_a   1.000
_cell.length_b   1.000
_cell.length_c   1.000
_cell.angle_alpha   90.00
_cell.angle_beta   90.00
_cell.angle_gamma   90.00
#
_symmetry.space_group_name_H-M   'P 1'
#
loop_
_entity.id
_entity.type
_entity.pdbx_description
1 polymer ?
#
loop_
_entity_poly.entity_id
_entity_poly.type
_entity_poly.pdbx_seq_one_letter_code
_entity_poly.pdbx_strand_id
1 'polypeptide(L)'
;MLLLMSPILVPVIVISLGLYLYLSRLHLVGTTAGLVVSHVAYVTPFMMMTVMAGVKKLDPALEFATTIMGANRRAVFSKVVLPQLTPSIFAGALFAFLVSFDEVVIAWFLTSPTTTTLPVKMYSSIQWDISPVIAAVSALLTVLSLVFCCVSVFLQPAASESSH
;
A
#
# COMPACT_ATOMS: atom_id res chain seq x y z
N MET A 1 2.04 13.76 -13.43
CA MET A 1 2.82 12.90 -12.54
C MET A 1 3.16 13.58 -11.22
N LEU A 2 3.74 14.77 -11.20
CA LEU A 2 4.06 15.52 -9.97
C LEU A 2 2.84 15.74 -9.05
N LEU A 3 1.66 16.04 -9.61
CA LEU A 3 0.43 16.22 -8.83
C LEU A 3 -0.03 14.95 -8.10
N LEU A 4 0.19 13.77 -8.67
CA LEU A 4 -0.17 12.49 -8.02
C LEU A 4 0.83 12.10 -6.93
N MET A 5 2.04 12.64 -6.96
CA MET A 5 3.08 12.45 -5.95
C MET A 5 3.02 13.50 -4.83
N SER A 6 2.25 14.59 -5.01
CA SER A 6 2.17 15.67 -4.02
C SER A 6 1.76 15.23 -2.61
N PRO A 7 0.89 14.20 -2.41
CA PRO A 7 0.54 13.77 -1.06
C PRO A 7 1.73 13.28 -0.23
N ILE A 8 2.79 12.75 -0.87
CA ILE A 8 3.99 12.28 -0.15
C ILE A 8 4.76 13.43 0.50
N LEU A 9 4.67 14.63 -0.07
CA LEU A 9 5.38 15.83 0.41
C LEU A 9 4.59 16.60 1.46
N VAL A 10 3.31 16.31 1.62
CA VAL A 10 2.42 17.00 2.57
C VAL A 10 2.39 16.22 3.89
N PRO A 11 2.52 16.88 5.04
CA PRO A 11 2.35 16.21 6.33
C PRO A 11 0.99 15.49 6.41
N VAL A 12 1.00 14.24 6.87
CA VAL A 12 -0.21 13.38 6.91
C VAL A 12 -1.37 14.02 7.67
N ILE A 13 -1.07 14.81 8.72
CA ILE A 13 -2.09 15.52 9.50
C ILE A 13 -2.87 16.54 8.64
N VAL A 14 -2.19 17.21 7.70
CA VAL A 14 -2.81 18.17 6.77
C VAL A 14 -3.69 17.44 5.76
N ILE A 15 -3.21 16.31 5.24
CA ILE A 15 -3.99 15.45 4.36
C ILE A 15 -5.25 14.94 5.08
N SER A 16 -5.11 14.48 6.32
CA SER A 16 -6.21 13.96 7.15
C SER A 16 -7.28 15.02 7.38
N LEU A 17 -6.87 16.24 7.69
CA LEU A 17 -7.80 17.35 7.87
C LEU A 17 -8.52 17.71 6.56
N GLY A 18 -7.79 17.75 5.43
CA GLY A 18 -8.38 17.96 4.11
C GLY A 18 -9.41 16.91 3.73
N LEU A 19 -9.06 15.63 3.93
CA LEU A 19 -9.96 14.50 3.71
C LEU A 19 -11.20 14.57 4.63
N TYR A 20 -11.01 14.88 5.90
CA TYR A 20 -12.10 15.05 6.85
C TYR A 20 -13.09 16.15 6.38
N LEU A 21 -12.59 17.34 6.03
CA LEU A 21 -13.42 18.46 5.56
C LEU A 21 -14.16 18.12 4.26
N TYR A 22 -13.51 17.42 3.35
CA TYR A 22 -14.12 17.01 2.08
C TYR A 22 -15.18 15.91 2.29
N LEU A 23 -14.85 14.87 3.02
CA LEU A 23 -15.74 13.72 3.24
C LEU A 23 -16.90 14.07 4.19
N SER A 24 -16.72 15.04 5.08
CA SER A 24 -17.82 15.52 5.93
C SER A 24 -18.95 16.14 5.11
N ARG A 25 -18.62 16.84 4.03
CA ARG A 25 -19.62 17.38 3.09
C ARG A 25 -20.38 16.30 2.32
N LEU A 26 -19.77 15.13 2.17
CA LEU A 26 -20.36 13.96 1.52
C LEU A 26 -21.06 13.01 2.50
N HIS A 27 -21.10 13.36 3.79
CA HIS A 27 -21.62 12.51 4.85
C HIS A 27 -20.94 11.12 4.93
N LEU A 28 -19.66 11.03 4.58
CA LEU A 28 -18.87 9.80 4.56
C LEU A 28 -17.97 9.64 5.80
N VAL A 29 -17.83 10.66 6.65
CA VAL A 29 -17.09 10.57 7.92
C VAL A 29 -17.81 9.58 8.85
N GLY A 30 -17.05 8.73 9.53
CA GLY A 30 -17.58 7.69 10.40
C GLY A 30 -18.08 6.45 9.66
N THR A 31 -17.95 6.39 8.34
CA THR A 31 -18.36 5.24 7.53
C THR A 31 -17.16 4.43 7.02
N THR A 32 -17.36 3.12 6.83
CA THR A 32 -16.33 2.25 6.23
C THR A 32 -15.94 2.71 4.81
N ALA A 33 -16.91 3.21 4.04
CA ALA A 33 -16.65 3.70 2.68
C ALA A 33 -15.74 4.92 2.69
N GLY A 34 -15.99 5.90 3.58
CA GLY A 34 -15.14 7.08 3.73
C GLY A 34 -13.72 6.71 4.16
N LEU A 35 -13.59 5.77 5.10
CA LEU A 35 -12.29 5.28 5.54
C LEU A 35 -11.52 4.61 4.40
N VAL A 36 -12.14 3.69 3.66
CA VAL A 36 -11.50 2.98 2.53
C VAL A 36 -11.08 3.96 1.43
N VAL A 37 -11.95 4.88 1.03
CA VAL A 37 -11.62 5.89 -0.01
C VAL A 37 -10.43 6.75 0.41
N SER A 38 -10.35 7.15 1.68
CA SER A 38 -9.25 7.95 2.21
C SER A 38 -7.93 7.19 2.20
N HIS A 39 -7.94 5.93 2.64
CA HIS A 39 -6.75 5.09 2.60
C HIS A 39 -6.29 4.84 1.15
N VAL A 40 -7.21 4.52 0.23
CA VAL A 40 -6.89 4.36 -1.19
C VAL A 40 -6.27 5.63 -1.76
N ALA A 41 -6.84 6.80 -1.50
CA ALA A 41 -6.28 8.08 -1.95
C ALA A 41 -4.87 8.31 -1.42
N TYR A 42 -4.64 8.00 -0.15
CA TYR A 42 -3.34 8.17 0.51
C TYR A 42 -2.27 7.21 0.00
N VAL A 43 -2.61 5.93 -0.21
CA VAL A 43 -1.62 4.91 -0.61
C VAL A 43 -1.36 4.85 -2.11
N THR A 44 -2.24 5.44 -2.92
CA THR A 44 -2.10 5.45 -4.39
C THR A 44 -0.73 5.90 -4.88
N PRO A 45 -0.13 7.01 -4.38
CA PRO A 45 1.19 7.45 -4.81
C PRO A 45 2.28 6.39 -4.57
N PHE A 46 2.23 5.68 -3.45
CA PHE A 46 3.22 4.65 -3.10
C PHE A 46 3.15 3.46 -4.07
N MET A 47 1.93 3.01 -4.38
CA MET A 47 1.72 1.96 -5.38
C MET A 47 2.20 2.41 -6.76
N MET A 48 1.87 3.64 -7.17
CA MET A 48 2.30 4.19 -8.45
C MET A 48 3.81 4.26 -8.58
N MET A 49 4.54 4.66 -7.56
CA MET A 49 6.01 4.70 -7.57
C MET A 49 6.60 3.30 -7.84
N THR A 50 6.08 2.29 -7.17
CA THR A 50 6.57 0.91 -7.30
C THR A 50 6.26 0.34 -8.69
N VAL A 51 5.04 0.52 -9.19
CA VAL A 51 4.65 0.07 -10.53
C VAL A 51 5.44 0.82 -11.61
N MET A 52 5.68 2.11 -11.45
CA MET A 52 6.50 2.89 -12.39
C MET A 52 7.95 2.43 -12.44
N ALA A 53 8.52 2.03 -11.30
CA ALA A 53 9.85 1.41 -11.29
C ALA A 53 9.86 0.10 -12.10
N GLY A 54 8.76 -0.66 -12.05
CA GLY A 54 8.56 -1.84 -12.89
C GLY A 54 8.44 -1.51 -14.37
N VAL A 55 7.66 -0.48 -14.72
CA VAL A 55 7.51 -0.04 -16.11
C VAL A 55 8.85 0.33 -16.75
N LYS A 56 9.75 0.97 -15.99
CA LYS A 56 11.09 1.32 -16.48
C LYS A 56 11.99 0.10 -16.76
N LYS A 57 11.64 -1.07 -16.25
CA LYS A 57 12.38 -2.32 -16.46
C LYS A 57 11.80 -3.18 -17.59
N LEU A 58 10.69 -2.77 -18.20
CA LEU A 58 10.11 -3.48 -19.33
C LEU A 58 11.09 -3.50 -20.49
N ASP A 59 11.15 -4.65 -21.18
CA ASP A 59 11.93 -4.79 -22.40
C ASP A 59 11.09 -4.36 -23.62
N PRO A 60 11.42 -3.22 -24.27
CA PRO A 60 10.70 -2.75 -25.44
C PRO A 60 10.80 -3.72 -26.63
N ALA A 61 11.84 -4.54 -26.69
CA ALA A 61 12.03 -5.49 -27.80
C ALA A 61 10.94 -6.56 -27.83
N LEU A 62 10.49 -7.01 -26.66
CA LEU A 62 9.38 -7.98 -26.54
C LEU A 62 8.05 -7.40 -27.03
N GLU A 63 7.77 -6.15 -26.68
CA GLU A 63 6.58 -5.44 -27.14
C GLU A 63 6.59 -5.26 -28.67
N PHE A 64 7.74 -4.83 -29.20
CA PHE A 64 7.95 -4.63 -30.63
C PHE A 64 7.83 -5.95 -31.41
N ALA A 65 8.51 -7.01 -30.97
CA ALA A 65 8.44 -8.33 -31.61
C ALA A 65 7.00 -8.85 -31.67
N THR A 66 6.26 -8.73 -30.59
CA THR A 66 4.87 -9.18 -30.51
C THR A 66 3.96 -8.38 -31.46
N THR A 67 4.24 -7.09 -31.61
CA THR A 67 3.49 -6.22 -32.53
C THR A 67 3.75 -6.61 -33.99
N ILE A 68 4.99 -6.91 -34.36
CA ILE A 68 5.34 -7.39 -35.72
C ILE A 68 4.65 -8.72 -36.02
N MET A 69 4.48 -9.58 -35.03
CA MET A 69 3.74 -10.85 -35.17
C MET A 69 2.22 -10.67 -35.35
N GLY A 70 1.73 -9.42 -35.46
CA GLY A 70 0.33 -9.09 -35.71
C GLY A 70 -0.57 -9.07 -34.49
N ALA A 71 -0.01 -9.08 -33.28
CA ALA A 71 -0.80 -8.97 -32.06
C ALA A 71 -1.42 -7.56 -31.93
N ASN A 72 -2.68 -7.50 -31.53
CA ASN A 72 -3.32 -6.22 -31.25
C ASN A 72 -2.85 -5.65 -29.88
N ARG A 73 -3.06 -4.35 -29.66
CA ARG A 73 -2.60 -3.65 -28.43
C ARG A 73 -3.10 -4.31 -27.12
N ARG A 74 -4.31 -4.87 -27.11
CA ARG A 74 -4.84 -5.55 -25.92
C ARG A 74 -4.10 -6.85 -25.65
N ALA A 75 -3.76 -7.61 -26.68
CA ALA A 75 -2.98 -8.84 -26.56
C ALA A 75 -1.55 -8.56 -26.10
N VAL A 76 -0.88 -7.54 -26.65
CA VAL A 76 0.44 -7.08 -26.21
C VAL A 76 0.39 -6.71 -24.73
N PHE A 77 -0.56 -5.87 -24.32
CA PHE A 77 -0.68 -5.47 -22.93
C PHE A 77 -0.91 -6.67 -21.99
N SER A 78 -1.89 -7.51 -22.28
CA SER A 78 -2.30 -8.59 -21.37
C SER A 78 -1.33 -9.77 -21.34
N LYS A 79 -0.63 -10.06 -22.47
CA LYS A 79 0.24 -11.24 -22.60
C LYS A 79 1.72 -10.94 -22.45
N VAL A 80 2.13 -9.69 -22.63
CA VAL A 80 3.54 -9.29 -22.58
C VAL A 80 3.81 -8.30 -21.45
N VAL A 81 3.12 -7.15 -21.46
CA VAL A 81 3.37 -6.06 -20.51
C VAL A 81 2.90 -6.42 -19.10
N LEU A 82 1.64 -6.82 -18.96
CA LEU A 82 1.05 -7.10 -17.65
C LEU A 82 1.76 -8.23 -16.88
N PRO A 83 2.13 -9.38 -17.49
CA PRO A 83 2.89 -10.41 -16.79
C PRO A 83 4.26 -9.93 -16.31
N GLN A 84 4.96 -9.10 -17.08
CA GLN A 84 6.22 -8.50 -16.66
C GLN A 84 6.05 -7.50 -15.51
N LEU A 85 4.91 -6.80 -15.43
CA LEU A 85 4.59 -5.86 -14.36
C LEU A 85 4.06 -6.55 -13.08
N THR A 86 3.59 -7.79 -13.18
CA THR A 86 2.97 -8.50 -12.05
C THR A 86 3.82 -8.48 -10.78
N PRO A 87 5.16 -8.72 -10.80
CA PRO A 87 5.98 -8.63 -9.59
C PRO A 87 5.98 -7.23 -8.97
N SER A 88 6.03 -6.18 -9.82
CA SER A 88 6.02 -4.79 -9.35
C SER A 88 4.66 -4.36 -8.83
N ILE A 89 3.57 -4.85 -9.44
CA ILE A 89 2.20 -4.63 -8.97
C ILE A 89 2.02 -5.30 -7.61
N PHE A 90 2.47 -6.54 -7.45
CA PHE A 90 2.37 -7.26 -6.19
C PHE A 90 3.19 -6.58 -5.08
N ALA A 91 4.44 -6.19 -5.37
CA ALA A 91 5.28 -5.46 -4.43
C ALA A 91 4.66 -4.10 -4.06
N GLY A 92 4.08 -3.38 -5.03
CA GLY A 92 3.38 -2.11 -4.80
C GLY A 92 2.13 -2.28 -3.96
N ALA A 93 1.34 -3.33 -4.21
CA ALA A 93 0.15 -3.64 -3.42
C ALA A 93 0.51 -4.01 -1.98
N LEU A 94 1.56 -4.79 -1.78
CA LEU A 94 2.06 -5.13 -0.45
C LEU A 94 2.54 -3.88 0.31
N PHE A 95 3.30 -3.02 -0.37
CA PHE A 95 3.77 -1.78 0.23
C PHE A 95 2.62 -0.83 0.58
N ALA A 96 1.65 -0.66 -0.34
CA ALA A 96 0.44 0.12 -0.09
C ALA A 96 -0.38 -0.44 1.08
N PHE A 97 -0.48 -1.77 1.18
CA PHE A 97 -1.13 -2.43 2.30
C PHE A 97 -0.43 -2.14 3.63
N LEU A 98 0.91 -2.25 3.68
CA LEU A 98 1.68 -1.97 4.90
C LEU A 98 1.51 -0.51 5.34
N VAL A 99 1.59 0.44 4.41
CA VAL A 99 1.39 1.87 4.70
C VAL A 99 -0.04 2.14 5.18
N SER A 100 -1.05 1.50 4.55
CA SER A 100 -2.44 1.63 4.96
C SER A 100 -2.71 0.99 6.33
N PHE A 101 -2.06 -0.13 6.60
CA PHE A 101 -2.24 -0.87 7.86
C PHE A 101 -1.67 -0.12 9.07
N ASP A 102 -0.56 0.59 8.89
CA ASP A 102 0.10 1.38 9.95
C ASP A 102 -0.49 2.80 10.10
N GLU A 103 -1.44 3.18 9.22
CA GLU A 103 -1.98 4.54 9.18
C GLU A 103 -2.96 4.79 10.33
N VAL A 104 -2.58 5.66 11.25
CA VAL A 104 -3.37 6.04 12.43
C VAL A 104 -4.03 7.40 12.27
N VAL A 105 -3.33 8.37 11.66
CA VAL A 105 -3.75 9.77 11.67
C VAL A 105 -5.01 9.99 10.83
N ILE A 106 -5.03 9.49 9.59
CA ILE A 106 -6.19 9.58 8.70
C ILE A 106 -7.37 8.83 9.34
N ALA A 107 -7.11 7.62 9.82
CA ALA A 107 -8.12 6.81 10.47
C ALA A 107 -8.68 7.49 11.72
N TRP A 108 -7.85 8.16 12.53
CA TRP A 108 -8.29 8.89 13.72
C TRP A 108 -9.30 9.99 13.39
N PHE A 109 -9.09 10.74 12.32
CA PHE A 109 -10.00 11.81 11.88
C PHE A 109 -11.32 11.30 11.29
N LEU A 110 -11.31 10.10 10.71
CA LEU A 110 -12.41 9.61 9.87
C LEU A 110 -13.22 8.47 10.49
N THR A 111 -12.72 7.84 11.56
CA THR A 111 -13.42 6.72 12.19
C THR A 111 -14.51 7.17 13.16
N SER A 112 -15.42 6.26 13.45
CA SER A 112 -16.43 6.32 14.50
C SER A 112 -16.24 5.11 15.42
N PRO A 113 -16.95 5.02 16.55
CA PRO A 113 -16.88 3.84 17.43
C PRO A 113 -17.14 2.50 16.72
N THR A 114 -17.90 2.53 15.62
CA THR A 114 -18.24 1.33 14.82
C THR A 114 -17.26 1.01 13.71
N THR A 115 -16.37 1.96 13.33
CA THR A 115 -15.43 1.82 12.22
C THR A 115 -13.98 1.96 12.66
N THR A 116 -13.69 1.93 13.96
CA THR A 116 -12.35 2.09 14.53
C THR A 116 -11.42 1.00 14.02
N THR A 117 -10.25 1.41 13.50
CA THR A 117 -9.20 0.49 13.07
C THR A 117 -8.37 -0.02 14.25
N LEU A 118 -7.68 -1.15 14.06
CA LEU A 118 -6.80 -1.71 15.08
C LEU A 118 -5.70 -0.71 15.53
N PRO A 119 -4.95 -0.05 14.62
CA PRO A 119 -3.94 0.93 15.02
C PRO A 119 -4.52 2.11 15.82
N VAL A 120 -5.68 2.63 15.42
CA VAL A 120 -6.37 3.70 16.17
C VAL A 120 -6.76 3.23 17.56
N LYS A 121 -7.27 2.00 17.69
CA LYS A 121 -7.64 1.44 18.98
C LYS A 121 -6.43 1.24 19.89
N MET A 122 -5.31 0.76 19.33
CA MET A 122 -4.05 0.64 20.08
C MET A 122 -3.53 2.00 20.52
N TYR A 123 -3.52 2.99 19.64
CA TYR A 123 -3.08 4.35 19.93
C TYR A 123 -3.93 5.00 21.04
N SER A 124 -5.25 4.92 20.94
CA SER A 124 -6.16 5.47 21.96
C SER A 124 -5.97 4.81 23.31
N SER A 125 -5.73 3.51 23.33
CA SER A 125 -5.53 2.77 24.59
C SER A 125 -4.22 3.14 25.28
N ILE A 126 -3.17 3.49 24.55
CA ILE A 126 -1.91 3.99 25.12
C ILE A 126 -2.13 5.34 25.81
N GLN A 127 -3.01 6.18 25.28
CA GLN A 127 -3.27 7.51 25.85
C GLN A 127 -4.14 7.48 27.11
N TRP A 128 -5.07 6.55 27.22
CA TRP A 128 -6.11 6.58 28.26
C TRP A 128 -6.02 5.45 29.27
N ASP A 129 -5.49 4.29 28.86
CA ASP A 129 -5.40 3.14 29.75
C ASP A 129 -4.41 2.10 29.19
N ILE A 130 -3.30 1.89 29.89
CA ILE A 130 -2.29 0.88 29.46
C ILE A 130 -2.85 -0.50 29.79
N SER A 131 -3.62 -1.07 28.86
CA SER A 131 -4.18 -2.40 29.02
C SER A 131 -3.17 -3.49 28.67
N PRO A 132 -3.09 -4.59 29.46
CA PRO A 132 -2.31 -5.79 29.11
C PRO A 132 -2.65 -6.38 27.74
N VAL A 133 -3.86 -6.12 27.23
CA VAL A 133 -4.30 -6.56 25.89
C VAL A 133 -3.45 -5.92 24.79
N ILE A 134 -3.02 -4.65 24.96
CA ILE A 134 -2.16 -3.99 23.96
C ILE A 134 -0.81 -4.69 23.89
N ALA A 135 -0.22 -5.00 25.05
CA ALA A 135 1.03 -5.73 25.10
C ALA A 135 0.92 -7.10 24.40
N ALA A 136 -0.20 -7.81 24.64
CA ALA A 136 -0.44 -9.10 23.99
C ALA A 136 -0.60 -8.96 22.46
N VAL A 137 -1.36 -7.97 21.98
CA VAL A 137 -1.52 -7.72 20.52
C VAL A 137 -0.19 -7.30 19.89
N SER A 138 0.57 -6.41 20.53
CA SER A 138 1.88 -5.99 20.05
C SER A 138 2.86 -7.16 19.96
N ALA A 139 2.89 -8.02 20.98
CA ALA A 139 3.72 -9.21 20.99
C ALA A 139 3.33 -10.18 19.87
N LEU A 140 2.03 -10.41 19.66
CA LEU A 140 1.52 -11.27 18.59
C LEU A 140 1.90 -10.74 17.20
N LEU A 141 1.73 -9.45 16.95
CA LEU A 141 2.11 -8.82 15.67
C LEU A 141 3.62 -8.89 15.46
N THR A 142 4.42 -8.70 16.52
CA THR A 142 5.89 -8.83 16.45
C THR A 142 6.31 -10.25 16.10
N VAL A 143 5.74 -11.25 16.77
CA VAL A 143 6.02 -12.67 16.46
C VAL A 143 5.61 -13.01 15.04
N LEU A 144 4.43 -12.57 14.60
CA LEU A 144 3.96 -12.79 13.22
C LEU A 144 4.92 -12.16 12.20
N SER A 145 5.38 -10.94 12.45
CA SER A 145 6.36 -10.24 11.61
C SER A 145 7.69 -10.98 11.53
N LEU A 146 8.20 -11.47 12.67
CA LEU A 146 9.44 -12.25 12.72
C LEU A 146 9.31 -13.58 11.96
N VAL A 147 8.19 -14.28 12.13
CA VAL A 147 7.93 -15.53 11.38
C VAL A 147 7.89 -15.25 9.89
N PHE A 148 7.19 -14.19 9.47
CA PHE A 148 7.12 -13.80 8.05
C PHE A 148 8.52 -13.45 7.51
N CYS A 149 9.32 -12.71 8.26
CA CYS A 149 10.68 -12.36 7.89
C CYS A 149 11.56 -13.60 7.75
N CYS A 150 11.52 -14.52 8.72
CA CYS A 150 12.27 -15.77 8.66
C CYS A 150 11.86 -16.61 7.44
N VAL A 151 10.56 -16.79 7.21
CA VAL A 151 10.06 -17.54 6.06
C VAL A 151 10.51 -16.90 4.75
N SER A 152 10.46 -15.57 4.64
CA SER A 152 10.90 -14.87 3.42
C SER A 152 12.39 -15.04 3.13
N VAL A 153 13.24 -15.09 4.16
CA VAL A 153 14.68 -15.36 4.01
C VAL A 153 14.93 -16.80 3.54
N PHE A 154 14.21 -17.77 4.10
CA PHE A 154 14.37 -19.18 3.68
C PHE A 154 13.82 -19.46 2.27
N LEU A 155 12.86 -18.68 1.81
CA LEU A 155 12.29 -18.81 0.45
C LEU A 155 13.07 -18.05 -0.61
N GLN A 156 14.04 -17.20 -0.24
CA GLN A 156 14.92 -16.58 -1.23
C GLN A 156 15.91 -17.61 -1.76
N PRO A 157 15.87 -17.95 -3.07
CA PRO A 157 16.91 -18.78 -3.64
C PRO A 157 18.24 -18.04 -3.47
N ALA A 158 19.26 -18.77 -3.01
CA ALA A 158 20.61 -18.22 -2.89
C ALA A 158 20.97 -17.53 -4.21
N ALA A 159 21.11 -16.22 -4.18
CA ALA A 159 21.61 -15.47 -5.32
C ALA A 159 22.98 -16.05 -5.62
N SER A 160 23.09 -16.80 -6.73
CA SER A 160 24.36 -17.33 -7.19
C SER A 160 25.30 -16.14 -7.39
N GLU A 161 26.30 -16.02 -6.55
CA GLU A 161 27.50 -15.23 -6.78
C GLU A 161 28.10 -15.75 -8.11
N SER A 162 27.74 -15.09 -9.19
CA SER A 162 28.50 -15.17 -10.44
C SER A 162 29.10 -13.79 -10.69
N SER A 163 30.09 -13.45 -9.85
CA SER A 163 31.11 -12.48 -10.19
C SER A 163 32.15 -13.22 -11.06
N HIS A 164 32.20 -12.96 -12.33
CA HIS A 164 33.43 -12.93 -13.13
C HIS A 164 33.20 -12.03 -14.32
#